data_1ee8bdf2102199e69f377e25e9e6b18f
#
_entry.id   1ee8bdf2102199e69f377e25e9e6b18f
#
_cell.length_a   1.000
_cell.length_b   1.000
_cell.length_c   1.000
_cell.angle_alpha   90.00
_cell.angle_beta   90.00
_cell.angle_gamma   90.00
#
_symmetry.space_group_name_H-M   'P 1'
#
loop_
_entity.id
_entity.type
_entity.pdbx_description
1 polymer ?
#
loop_
_entity_poly.entity_id
_entity_poly.type
_entity_poly.pdbx_seq_one_letter_code
_entity_poly.pdbx_strand_id
1 'polypeptide(L)'
;YIIDALQLGDMTVLADVLRHAVLPALALGLLTAGVFIRLVRTNVISTYNSGYVEAARSRGVSEKRLLSKHAWRPALIPIITVMGMQIAVMLAGAVLTETTFEWKGLGFMLSNYLKARDFVAVQGIVILIAIIVSVANFIVDVISALIDPRVRY
;
A
#
# COMPACT_ATOMS: atom_id res chain seq x y z
N TYR A 1 2.58 0.00 23.03
CA TYR A 1 4.06 0.11 23.07
C TYR A 1 4.58 1.42 22.43
N ILE A 2 4.25 1.74 21.15
CA ILE A 2 4.71 3.00 20.54
C ILE A 2 4.08 4.22 21.20
N ILE A 3 2.78 4.18 21.46
CA ILE A 3 2.04 5.25 22.14
C ILE A 3 2.52 5.40 23.58
N ASP A 4 2.75 4.30 24.28
CA ASP A 4 3.25 4.30 25.65
C ASP A 4 4.68 4.84 25.73
N ALA A 5 5.57 4.43 24.80
CA ALA A 5 6.95 4.96 24.69
C ALA A 5 6.96 6.46 24.40
N LEU A 6 6.05 6.96 23.56
CA LEU A 6 5.92 8.39 23.27
C LEU A 6 5.36 9.17 24.47
N GLN A 7 4.43 8.60 25.23
CA GLN A 7 3.86 9.24 26.42
C GLN A 7 4.83 9.27 27.60
N LEU A 8 5.66 8.23 27.76
CA LEU A 8 6.67 8.13 28.82
C LEU A 8 7.98 8.83 28.46
N GLY A 9 8.15 9.27 27.21
CA GLY A 9 9.37 9.93 26.74
C GLY A 9 10.62 9.02 26.71
N ASP A 10 10.42 7.71 26.76
CA ASP A 10 11.51 6.74 26.80
C ASP A 10 12.02 6.40 25.39
N MET A 11 13.05 7.14 24.97
CA MET A 11 13.69 6.98 23.67
C MET A 11 14.38 5.62 23.49
N THR A 12 14.71 4.93 24.58
CA THR A 12 15.37 3.61 24.50
C THR A 12 14.39 2.53 24.07
N VAL A 13 13.16 2.56 24.61
CA VAL A 13 12.07 1.66 24.19
C VAL A 13 11.65 1.92 22.74
N LEU A 14 11.60 3.20 22.34
CA LEU A 14 11.27 3.53 20.95
C LEU A 14 12.34 3.00 19.97
N ALA A 15 13.63 3.16 20.30
CA ALA A 15 14.74 2.66 19.50
C ALA A 15 14.70 1.12 19.37
N ASP A 16 14.35 0.42 20.43
CA ASP A 16 14.26 -1.03 20.46
C ASP A 16 13.09 -1.53 19.59
N VAL A 17 11.93 -0.90 19.70
CA VAL A 17 10.77 -1.19 18.84
C VAL A 17 11.12 -0.96 17.37
N LEU A 18 11.78 0.15 17.03
CA LEU A 18 12.19 0.45 15.67
C LEU A 18 13.18 -0.59 15.12
N ARG A 19 14.17 -1.00 15.92
CA ARG A 19 15.13 -2.05 15.50
C ARG A 19 14.44 -3.36 15.19
N HIS A 20 13.48 -3.79 16.01
CA HIS A 20 12.71 -5.02 15.76
C HIS A 20 11.76 -4.91 14.57
N ALA A 21 11.30 -3.69 14.23
CA ALA A 21 10.45 -3.45 13.07
C ALA A 21 11.20 -3.51 11.72
N VAL A 22 12.52 -3.29 11.70
CA VAL A 22 13.30 -3.20 10.46
C VAL A 22 13.20 -4.47 9.62
N LEU A 23 13.41 -5.64 10.20
CA LEU A 23 13.37 -6.93 9.47
C LEU A 23 11.97 -7.25 8.91
N PRO A 24 10.88 -7.21 9.69
CA PRO A 24 9.53 -7.40 9.14
C PRO A 24 9.18 -6.38 8.06
N ALA A 25 9.53 -5.10 8.26
CA ALA A 25 9.24 -4.04 7.30
C ALA A 25 10.02 -4.23 5.99
N LEU A 26 11.29 -4.64 6.06
CA LEU A 26 12.08 -4.95 4.87
C LEU A 26 11.54 -6.18 4.14
N ALA A 27 11.13 -7.23 4.84
CA ALA A 27 10.57 -8.42 4.23
C ALA A 27 9.29 -8.09 3.44
N LEU A 28 8.32 -7.41 4.04
CA LEU A 28 7.09 -6.97 3.37
C LEU A 28 7.38 -5.94 2.27
N GLY A 29 8.26 -4.98 2.54
CA GLY A 29 8.63 -3.93 1.60
C GLY A 29 9.28 -4.46 0.34
N LEU A 30 10.22 -5.38 0.43
CA LEU A 30 10.90 -5.98 -0.73
C LEU A 30 9.95 -6.84 -1.57
N LEU A 31 9.07 -7.62 -0.92
CA LEU A 31 8.05 -8.40 -1.62
C LEU A 31 7.11 -7.51 -2.43
N THR A 32 6.67 -6.41 -1.86
CA THR A 32 5.74 -5.48 -2.52
C THR A 32 6.44 -4.57 -3.53
N ALA A 33 7.68 -4.15 -3.28
CA ALA A 33 8.45 -3.29 -4.17
C ALA A 33 8.57 -3.86 -5.59
N GLY A 34 8.81 -5.16 -5.72
CA GLY A 34 8.90 -5.83 -7.04
C GLY A 34 7.61 -5.71 -7.86
N VAL A 35 6.46 -5.86 -7.20
CA VAL A 35 5.15 -5.70 -7.83
C VAL A 35 4.93 -4.25 -8.27
N PHE A 36 5.23 -3.28 -7.40
CA PHE A 36 5.07 -1.87 -7.71
C PHE A 36 6.00 -1.37 -8.81
N ILE A 37 7.28 -1.77 -8.79
CA ILE A 37 8.23 -1.40 -9.84
C ILE A 37 7.74 -1.89 -11.19
N ARG A 38 7.28 -3.14 -11.29
CA ARG A 38 6.74 -3.70 -12.53
C ARG A 38 5.48 -2.96 -12.97
N LEU A 39 4.56 -2.70 -12.04
CA LEU A 39 3.31 -2.00 -12.30
C LEU A 39 3.56 -0.60 -12.85
N VAL A 40 4.39 0.20 -12.18
CA VAL A 40 4.74 1.56 -12.60
C VAL A 40 5.39 1.54 -13.96
N ARG A 41 6.39 0.68 -14.15
CA ARG A 41 7.10 0.56 -15.43
C ARG A 41 6.16 0.23 -16.57
N THR A 42 5.31 -0.78 -16.42
CA THR A 42 4.38 -1.22 -17.48
C THR A 42 3.38 -0.13 -17.84
N ASN A 43 2.77 0.52 -16.86
CA ASN A 43 1.78 1.56 -17.10
C ASN A 43 2.40 2.83 -17.72
N VAL A 44 3.58 3.24 -17.26
CA VAL A 44 4.28 4.41 -17.83
C VAL A 44 4.71 4.13 -19.27
N ILE A 45 5.26 2.96 -19.58
CA ILE A 45 5.67 2.60 -20.95
C ILE A 45 4.44 2.51 -21.86
N SER A 46 3.36 1.87 -21.42
CA SER A 46 2.12 1.77 -22.19
C SER A 46 1.56 3.15 -22.53
N THR A 47 1.50 4.03 -21.54
CA THR A 47 1.01 5.39 -21.70
C THR A 47 1.94 6.24 -22.61
N TYR A 48 3.26 6.09 -22.45
CA TYR A 48 4.24 6.80 -23.25
C TYR A 48 4.19 6.43 -24.75
N ASN A 49 3.85 5.18 -25.06
CA ASN A 49 3.69 4.67 -26.43
C ASN A 49 2.26 4.86 -26.98
N SER A 50 1.41 5.61 -26.31
CA SER A 50 0.05 5.86 -26.76
C SER A 50 0.00 6.91 -27.87
N GLY A 51 -0.99 6.81 -28.77
CA GLY A 51 -1.14 7.68 -29.94
C GLY A 51 -1.29 9.17 -29.58
N TYR A 52 -1.86 9.51 -28.40
CA TYR A 52 -1.94 10.92 -28.00
C TYR A 52 -0.59 11.51 -27.57
N VAL A 53 0.33 10.70 -27.05
CA VAL A 53 1.72 11.13 -26.76
C VAL A 53 2.49 11.31 -28.07
N GLU A 54 2.28 10.41 -29.03
CA GLU A 54 2.87 10.53 -30.37
C GLU A 54 2.37 11.76 -31.10
N ALA A 55 1.08 12.07 -31.04
CA ALA A 55 0.53 13.31 -31.59
C ALA A 55 1.09 14.58 -30.89
N ALA A 56 1.37 14.54 -29.60
CA ALA A 56 2.02 15.63 -28.90
C ALA A 56 3.51 15.77 -29.30
N ARG A 57 4.19 14.64 -29.54
CA ARG A 57 5.57 14.61 -30.04
C ARG A 57 5.66 15.23 -31.42
N SER A 58 4.73 14.93 -32.32
CA SER A 58 4.67 15.52 -33.67
C SER A 58 4.46 17.04 -33.66
N ARG A 59 3.90 17.57 -32.57
CA ARG A 59 3.76 19.03 -32.35
C ARG A 59 5.01 19.69 -31.76
N GLY A 60 6.12 18.96 -31.62
CA GLY A 60 7.39 19.49 -31.12
C GLY A 60 7.47 19.64 -29.59
N VAL A 61 6.59 18.95 -28.81
CA VAL A 61 6.70 18.95 -27.36
C VAL A 61 7.94 18.19 -26.93
N SER A 62 8.76 18.78 -26.04
CA SER A 62 10.01 18.16 -25.58
C SER A 62 9.75 16.85 -24.82
N GLU A 63 10.66 15.87 -24.92
CA GLU A 63 10.55 14.54 -24.30
C GLU A 63 10.34 14.59 -22.77
N LYS A 64 11.02 15.52 -22.07
CA LYS A 64 10.81 15.73 -20.63
C LYS A 64 9.37 16.12 -20.31
N ARG A 65 8.76 16.97 -21.13
CA ARG A 65 7.37 17.41 -20.95
C ARG A 65 6.38 16.32 -21.36
N LEU A 66 6.70 15.54 -22.40
CA LEU A 66 5.92 14.36 -22.79
C LEU A 66 5.85 13.36 -21.62
N LEU A 67 6.98 13.03 -21.02
CA LEU A 67 7.04 12.09 -19.92
C LEU A 67 6.31 12.63 -18.67
N SER A 68 6.65 13.83 -18.22
CA SER A 68 6.16 14.34 -16.93
C SER A 68 4.69 14.79 -16.96
N LYS A 69 4.20 15.33 -18.07
CA LYS A 69 2.85 15.90 -18.15
C LYS A 69 1.87 15.04 -18.92
N HIS A 70 2.33 14.37 -19.99
CA HIS A 70 1.44 13.61 -20.87
C HIS A 70 1.44 12.10 -20.55
N ALA A 71 2.57 11.49 -20.19
CA ALA A 71 2.63 10.08 -19.89
C ALA A 71 2.39 9.77 -18.39
N TRP A 72 3.01 10.52 -17.49
CA TRP A 72 2.97 10.23 -16.06
C TRP A 72 1.57 10.36 -15.43
N ARG A 73 0.86 11.46 -15.71
CA ARG A 73 -0.46 11.67 -15.12
C ARG A 73 -1.49 10.59 -15.45
N PRO A 74 -1.71 10.21 -16.74
CA PRO A 74 -2.62 9.11 -17.07
C PRO A 74 -2.16 7.75 -16.57
N ALA A 75 -0.83 7.53 -16.48
CA ALA A 75 -0.28 6.29 -15.92
C ALA A 75 -0.54 6.13 -14.42
N LEU A 76 -0.72 7.22 -13.67
CA LEU A 76 -1.01 7.17 -12.24
C LEU A 76 -2.38 6.56 -11.93
N ILE A 77 -3.39 6.73 -12.79
CA ILE A 77 -4.74 6.26 -12.54
C ILE A 77 -4.78 4.74 -12.25
N PRO A 78 -4.32 3.87 -13.17
CA PRO A 78 -4.31 2.43 -12.91
C PRO A 78 -3.34 2.04 -11.79
N ILE A 79 -2.27 2.81 -11.57
CA ILE A 79 -1.32 2.56 -10.48
C ILE A 79 -2.02 2.74 -9.12
N ILE A 80 -2.74 3.84 -8.92
CA ILE A 80 -3.44 4.15 -7.66
C ILE A 80 -4.54 3.13 -7.39
N THR A 81 -5.29 2.72 -8.41
CA THR A 81 -6.32 1.68 -8.25
C THR A 81 -5.72 0.36 -7.77
N VAL A 82 -4.61 -0.08 -8.37
CA VAL A 82 -3.93 -1.31 -7.93
C VAL A 82 -3.29 -1.14 -6.55
N MET A 83 -2.83 0.07 -6.19
CA MET A 83 -2.34 0.35 -4.83
C MET A 83 -3.41 0.09 -3.77
N GLY A 84 -4.67 0.44 -4.02
CA GLY A 84 -5.77 0.15 -3.12
C GLY A 84 -5.95 -1.36 -2.88
N MET A 85 -5.97 -2.14 -3.96
CA MET A 85 -6.06 -3.60 -3.87
C MET A 85 -4.86 -4.20 -3.13
N GLN A 86 -3.68 -3.63 -3.31
CA GLN A 86 -2.44 -4.11 -2.69
C GLN A 86 -2.43 -3.93 -1.17
N ILE A 87 -3.14 -2.94 -0.62
CA ILE A 87 -3.27 -2.76 0.84
C ILE A 87 -3.92 -3.99 1.47
N ALA A 88 -4.98 -4.54 0.88
CA ALA A 88 -5.63 -5.75 1.37
C ALA A 88 -4.68 -6.97 1.34
N VAL A 89 -3.91 -7.11 0.25
CA VAL A 89 -2.91 -8.18 0.12
C VAL A 89 -1.78 -8.02 1.14
N MET A 90 -1.32 -6.80 1.39
CA MET A 90 -0.30 -6.53 2.42
C MET A 90 -0.79 -6.88 3.82
N LEU A 91 -2.05 -6.59 4.16
CA LEU A 91 -2.62 -6.96 5.45
C LEU A 91 -2.69 -8.48 5.62
N ALA A 92 -3.04 -9.23 4.57
CA ALA A 92 -2.99 -10.70 4.59
C ALA A 92 -1.56 -11.23 4.76
N GLY A 93 -0.58 -10.63 4.06
CA GLY A 93 0.85 -10.96 4.20
C GLY A 93 1.43 -10.59 5.56
N ALA A 94 0.91 -9.52 6.19
CA ALA A 94 1.33 -9.10 7.51
C ALA A 94 1.08 -10.18 8.58
N VAL A 95 0.01 -10.97 8.48
CA VAL A 95 -0.27 -12.08 9.42
C VAL A 95 0.90 -13.06 9.46
N LEU A 96 1.40 -13.47 8.30
CA LEU A 96 2.55 -14.40 8.22
C LEU A 96 3.83 -13.75 8.75
N THR A 97 4.08 -12.51 8.39
CA THR A 97 5.26 -11.78 8.84
C THR A 97 5.22 -11.54 10.34
N GLU A 98 4.09 -11.09 10.88
CA GLU A 98 3.91 -10.88 12.31
C GLU A 98 4.08 -12.16 13.13
N THR A 99 3.57 -13.29 12.63
CA THR A 99 3.73 -14.58 13.31
C THR A 99 5.16 -15.11 13.23
N THR A 100 5.86 -14.89 12.10
CA THR A 100 7.24 -15.36 11.91
C THR A 100 8.23 -14.56 12.73
N PHE A 101 8.05 -13.24 12.83
CA PHE A 101 8.91 -12.35 13.60
C PHE A 101 8.42 -12.09 15.03
N GLU A 102 7.38 -12.81 15.48
CA GLU A 102 6.73 -12.63 16.79
C GLU A 102 6.33 -11.17 17.09
N TRP A 103 6.01 -10.44 16.04
CA TRP A 103 5.54 -9.08 16.15
C TRP A 103 4.09 -9.05 16.61
N LYS A 104 3.82 -8.50 17.80
CA LYS A 104 2.49 -8.51 18.43
C LYS A 104 1.51 -7.53 17.75
N GLY A 105 1.19 -7.79 16.48
CA GLY A 105 0.19 -7.06 15.71
C GLY A 105 -1.14 -7.82 15.62
N LEU A 106 -2.06 -7.31 14.78
CA LEU A 106 -3.40 -7.89 14.60
C LEU A 106 -3.35 -9.31 14.01
N GLY A 107 -2.43 -9.57 13.10
CA GLY A 107 -2.26 -10.89 12.50
C GLY A 107 -1.70 -11.93 13.47
N PHE A 108 -0.75 -11.52 14.31
CA PHE A 108 -0.24 -12.36 15.39
C PHE A 108 -1.34 -12.73 16.40
N MET A 109 -2.15 -11.74 16.81
CA MET A 109 -3.29 -11.96 17.70
C MET A 109 -4.32 -12.89 17.07
N LEU A 110 -4.65 -12.68 15.79
CA LEU A 110 -5.55 -13.54 15.03
C LEU A 110 -5.08 -15.00 15.01
N SER A 111 -3.79 -15.23 14.73
CA SER A 111 -3.20 -16.56 14.73
C SER A 111 -3.29 -17.24 16.11
N ASN A 112 -3.04 -16.50 17.18
CA ASN A 112 -3.12 -17.04 18.54
C ASN A 112 -4.55 -17.39 18.96
N TYR A 113 -5.54 -16.54 18.67
CA TYR A 113 -6.93 -16.84 18.97
C TYR A 113 -7.50 -17.98 18.12
N LEU A 114 -7.04 -18.12 16.87
CA LEU A 114 -7.36 -19.29 16.04
C LEU A 114 -6.85 -20.59 16.67
N LYS A 115 -5.60 -20.60 17.15
CA LYS A 115 -5.01 -21.76 17.85
C LYS A 115 -5.75 -22.06 19.16
N ALA A 116 -6.17 -21.02 19.88
CA ALA A 116 -6.96 -21.13 21.11
C ALA A 116 -8.42 -21.52 20.87
N ARG A 117 -8.90 -21.55 19.61
CA ARG A 117 -10.29 -21.77 19.22
C ARG A 117 -11.27 -20.75 19.81
N ASP A 118 -10.80 -19.54 20.09
CA ASP A 118 -11.63 -18.43 20.53
C ASP A 118 -12.26 -17.73 19.32
N PHE A 119 -13.38 -18.27 18.86
CA PHE A 119 -14.08 -17.76 17.68
C PHE A 119 -14.65 -16.35 17.87
N VAL A 120 -14.97 -15.96 19.10
CA VAL A 120 -15.49 -14.61 19.39
C VAL A 120 -14.40 -13.57 19.16
N ALA A 121 -13.19 -13.80 19.69
CA ALA A 121 -12.05 -12.93 19.48
C ALA A 121 -11.60 -12.90 18.00
N VAL A 122 -11.58 -14.07 17.33
CA VAL A 122 -11.30 -14.16 15.89
C VAL A 122 -12.25 -13.31 15.08
N GLN A 123 -13.55 -13.42 15.33
CA GLN A 123 -14.57 -12.67 14.61
C GLN A 123 -14.41 -11.16 14.84
N GLY A 124 -14.10 -10.72 16.06
CA GLY A 124 -13.83 -9.33 16.37
C GLY A 124 -12.63 -8.76 15.58
N ILE A 125 -11.52 -9.51 15.52
CA ILE A 125 -10.32 -9.09 14.78
C ILE A 125 -10.59 -9.05 13.27
N VAL A 126 -11.30 -10.05 12.72
CA VAL A 126 -11.65 -10.07 11.29
C VAL A 126 -12.53 -8.87 10.92
N ILE A 127 -13.52 -8.52 11.74
CA ILE A 127 -14.35 -7.33 11.52
C ILE A 127 -13.49 -6.07 11.57
N LEU A 128 -12.58 -5.96 12.53
CA LEU A 128 -11.67 -4.81 12.63
C LEU A 128 -10.80 -4.66 11.37
N ILE A 129 -10.19 -5.75 10.92
CA ILE A 129 -9.40 -5.76 9.69
C ILE A 129 -10.26 -5.37 8.47
N ALA A 130 -11.48 -5.91 8.36
CA ALA A 130 -12.40 -5.57 7.28
C ALA A 130 -12.76 -4.08 7.25
N ILE A 131 -12.97 -3.46 8.42
CA ILE A 131 -13.20 -2.02 8.53
C ILE A 131 -11.97 -1.23 8.06
N ILE A 132 -10.77 -1.61 8.50
CA ILE A 132 -9.52 -0.94 8.10
C ILE A 132 -9.33 -1.02 6.58
N VAL A 133 -9.51 -2.20 5.98
CA VAL A 133 -9.42 -2.38 4.52
C VAL A 133 -10.46 -1.55 3.78
N SER A 134 -11.69 -1.54 4.28
CA SER A 134 -12.79 -0.79 3.67
C SER A 134 -12.52 0.72 3.69
N VAL A 135 -12.05 1.25 4.80
CA VAL A 135 -11.66 2.66 4.94
C VAL A 135 -10.48 2.99 4.04
N ALA A 136 -9.46 2.13 3.99
CA ALA A 136 -8.30 2.33 3.12
C ALA A 136 -8.70 2.36 1.64
N ASN A 137 -9.54 1.42 1.20
CA ASN A 137 -10.05 1.40 -0.17
C ASN A 137 -10.90 2.64 -0.48
N PHE A 138 -11.76 3.06 0.43
CA PHE A 138 -12.54 4.29 0.26
C PHE A 138 -11.63 5.53 0.08
N ILE A 139 -10.56 5.63 0.87
CA ILE A 139 -9.58 6.73 0.73
C ILE A 139 -8.91 6.68 -0.65
N VAL A 140 -8.51 5.50 -1.11
CA VAL A 140 -7.90 5.30 -2.44
C VAL A 140 -8.87 5.69 -3.55
N ASP A 141 -10.14 5.31 -3.44
CA ASP A 141 -11.18 5.66 -4.43
C ASP A 141 -11.42 7.17 -4.49
N VAL A 142 -11.46 7.85 -3.33
CA VAL A 142 -11.55 9.31 -3.26
C VAL A 142 -10.33 9.97 -3.91
N ILE A 143 -9.12 9.49 -3.63
CA ILE A 143 -7.89 10.01 -4.25
C ILE A 143 -7.93 9.79 -5.76
N SER A 144 -8.35 8.61 -6.22
CA SER A 144 -8.48 8.29 -7.63
C SER A 144 -9.48 9.22 -8.33
N ALA A 145 -10.63 9.47 -7.71
CA ALA A 145 -11.64 10.39 -8.24
C ALA A 145 -11.19 11.86 -8.27
N LEU A 146 -10.29 12.26 -7.38
CA LEU A 146 -9.68 13.60 -7.39
C LEU A 146 -8.65 13.77 -8.50
N ILE A 147 -7.93 12.69 -8.85
CA ILE A 147 -6.88 12.71 -9.89
C ILE A 147 -7.49 12.57 -11.29
N ASP A 148 -8.55 11.77 -11.44
CA ASP A 148 -9.25 11.57 -12.70
C ASP A 148 -10.61 12.31 -12.73
N PRO A 149 -10.67 13.50 -13.35
CA PRO A 149 -11.94 14.23 -13.46
C PRO A 149 -12.98 13.53 -14.37
N ARG A 150 -12.60 12.46 -15.09
CA ARG A 150 -13.50 11.70 -15.98
C ARG A 150 -14.40 10.72 -15.23
N VAL A 151 -14.10 10.39 -13.99
CA VAL A 151 -14.91 9.48 -13.12
C VAL A 151 -16.13 10.20 -12.52
N ARG A 152 -16.37 11.46 -12.84
CA ARG A 152 -17.50 12.25 -12.32
C ARG A 152 -18.82 12.05 -13.05
N TYR A 153 -18.97 10.96 -13.84
CA TYR A 153 -20.25 10.64 -14.51
C TYR A 153 -20.64 9.19 -14.23
#